data_c2669517218e0732c2970866b1c75407
#
_entry.id   c2669517218e0732c2970866b1c75407
#
_cell.length_a   1.000
_cell.length_b   1.000
_cell.length_c   1.000
_cell.angle_alpha   90.00
_cell.angle_beta   90.00
_cell.angle_gamma   90.00
#
_symmetry.space_group_name_H-M   'P 1'
#
loop_
_entity.id
_entity.type
_entity.pdbx_description
1 polymer ?
#
loop_
_entity_poly.entity_id
_entity_poly.type
_entity_poly.pdbx_seq_one_letter_code
_entity_poly.pdbx_strand_id
1 'polypeptide(L)'
;MDFLNIGDYVKIPKEKRTYCPKCMKHTIHEVFESKRRKASELKWGQRQFRRVTSGYRGYPRPLPSGNKPVKKLDLRYKCKECGKSHIKKSFRTGKPEFVAK
;
A
#
# COMPACT_ATOMS: atom_id res chain seq x y z
N MET A 1 10.04 -3.64 -17.47
CA MET A 1 9.56 -3.07 -17.53
C MET A 1 9.44 -2.12 -17.03
N ASP A 2 9.14 -1.53 -17.29
CA ASP A 2 9.43 -0.43 -16.94
C ASP A 2 8.32 0.35 -16.54
N PHE A 3 8.39 0.97 -15.41
CA PHE A 3 7.42 1.92 -14.93
C PHE A 3 7.85 3.24 -15.50
N LEU A 4 7.11 3.72 -16.45
CA LEU A 4 7.37 5.04 -16.99
C LEU A 4 6.95 6.04 -15.95
N ASN A 5 7.92 6.68 -15.36
CA ASN A 5 7.66 7.72 -14.39
C ASN A 5 7.56 9.05 -15.12
N ILE A 6 6.35 9.54 -15.28
CA ILE A 6 6.11 10.84 -15.91
C ILE A 6 5.50 11.73 -14.85
N GLY A 7 6.34 12.51 -14.20
CA GLY A 7 5.91 13.35 -13.10
C GLY A 7 5.33 12.53 -11.97
N ASP A 8 4.07 12.80 -11.62
CA ASP A 8 3.40 12.11 -10.53
C ASP A 8 2.66 10.84 -10.97
N TYR A 9 2.74 10.52 -12.25
CA TYR A 9 2.02 9.37 -12.79
C TYR A 9 2.95 8.20 -13.00
N VAL A 10 2.49 7.02 -12.61
CA VAL A 10 3.19 5.78 -12.88
C VAL A 10 2.18 4.76 -13.35
N LYS A 11 2.44 4.14 -14.49
CA LYS A 11 1.58 3.08 -15.02
C LYS A 11 2.06 1.74 -14.51
N ILE A 12 1.15 0.99 -13.92
CA ILE A 12 1.44 -0.31 -13.33
C ILE A 12 0.59 -1.36 -14.01
N PRO A 13 1.18 -2.46 -14.52
CA PRO A 13 0.37 -3.51 -15.13
C PRO A 13 -0.50 -4.21 -14.08
N LYS A 14 -1.72 -4.57 -14.47
CA LYS A 14 -2.62 -5.28 -13.56
C LYS A 14 -2.18 -6.72 -13.31
N GLU A 15 -1.47 -7.30 -14.26
CA GLU A 15 -0.96 -8.65 -14.14
C GLU A 15 0.51 -8.69 -14.45
N LYS A 16 1.25 -9.47 -13.68
CA LYS A 16 2.68 -9.60 -13.86
C LYS A 16 3.11 -11.00 -13.52
N ARG A 17 3.99 -11.57 -14.35
CA ARG A 17 4.56 -12.88 -14.06
C ARG A 17 5.74 -12.70 -13.12
N THR A 18 5.67 -13.33 -11.95
CA THR A 18 6.73 -13.21 -10.98
C THR A 18 6.78 -14.48 -10.11
N TYR A 19 7.83 -14.61 -9.33
CA TYR A 19 8.04 -15.79 -8.50
C TYR A 19 7.02 -15.84 -7.35
N CYS A 20 6.39 -17.01 -7.19
CA CYS A 20 5.48 -17.26 -6.08
C CYS A 20 6.19 -18.10 -5.03
N PRO A 21 6.36 -17.58 -3.81
CA PRO A 21 7.07 -18.34 -2.77
C PRO A 21 6.34 -19.62 -2.34
N LYS A 22 5.01 -19.65 -2.49
CA LYS A 22 4.25 -20.85 -2.14
C LYS A 22 4.32 -21.90 -3.25
N CYS A 23 4.17 -21.48 -4.50
CA CYS A 23 4.25 -22.38 -5.63
C CYS A 23 5.69 -22.75 -5.98
N MET A 24 6.64 -21.94 -5.52
CA MET A 24 8.06 -22.11 -5.77
C MET A 24 8.41 -22.10 -7.25
N LYS A 25 7.65 -21.32 -8.02
CA LYS A 25 7.88 -21.16 -9.45
C LYS A 25 7.28 -19.82 -9.89
N HIS A 26 7.62 -19.37 -11.08
CA HIS A 26 7.04 -18.15 -11.62
C HIS A 26 5.63 -18.40 -12.09
N THR A 27 4.70 -17.61 -11.60
CA THR A 27 3.30 -17.69 -11.99
C THR A 27 2.77 -16.28 -12.25
N ILE A 28 1.61 -16.20 -12.87
CA ILE A 28 0.98 -14.91 -13.13
C ILE A 28 0.33 -14.41 -11.84
N HIS A 29 0.64 -13.17 -11.49
CA HIS A 29 0.13 -12.55 -10.30
C HIS A 29 -0.72 -11.36 -10.68
N GLU A 30 -1.80 -11.16 -9.92
CA GLU A 30 -2.61 -9.97 -10.03
C GLU A 30 -2.03 -8.91 -9.11
N VAL A 31 -1.79 -7.71 -9.64
CA VAL A 31 -1.20 -6.61 -8.90
C VAL A 31 -2.30 -5.66 -8.45
N PHE A 32 -2.33 -5.35 -7.17
CA PHE A 32 -3.31 -4.40 -6.65
C PHE A 32 -2.72 -3.63 -5.48
N GLU A 33 -3.33 -2.47 -5.22
CA GLU A 33 -2.91 -1.64 -4.10
C GLU A 33 -3.81 -1.93 -2.91
N SER A 34 -3.19 -2.16 -1.75
CA SER A 34 -3.94 -2.44 -0.54
C SER A 34 -4.49 -1.13 0.05
N LYS A 35 -5.76 -1.13 0.38
CA LYS A 35 -6.38 0.03 1.00
C LYS A 35 -6.04 0.10 2.48
N ARG A 36 -5.91 1.33 2.96
CA ARG A 36 -5.65 1.56 4.37
C ARG A 36 -6.91 1.26 5.18
N ARG A 37 -6.72 0.56 6.28
CA ARG A 37 -7.84 0.22 7.17
C ARG A 37 -8.13 1.37 8.11
N LYS A 38 -9.37 1.43 8.57
CA LYS A 38 -9.76 2.37 9.61
C LYS A 38 -9.10 2.00 10.93
N ALA A 39 -8.89 3.01 11.78
CA ALA A 39 -8.43 2.77 13.12
C ALA A 39 -9.46 1.97 13.91
N SER A 40 -9.01 1.05 14.75
CA SER A 40 -9.89 0.19 15.51
C SER A 40 -9.58 0.31 16.98
N GLU A 41 -10.61 0.51 17.80
CA GLU A 41 -10.45 0.57 19.26
C GLU A 41 -10.17 -0.79 19.88
N LEU A 42 -10.23 -1.84 19.09
CA LEU A 42 -9.89 -3.17 19.57
C LEU A 42 -8.39 -3.37 19.70
N LYS A 43 -7.59 -2.45 19.19
CA LYS A 43 -6.14 -2.52 19.27
C LYS A 43 -5.62 -1.72 20.45
N TRP A 44 -4.62 -2.26 21.11
CA TRP A 44 -4.01 -1.62 22.28
C TRP A 44 -3.41 -0.25 21.92
N GLY A 45 -2.67 -0.17 20.82
CA GLY A 45 -2.05 1.10 20.42
C GLY A 45 -3.06 2.20 20.20
N GLN A 46 -4.21 1.88 19.61
CA GLN A 46 -5.24 2.87 19.37
C GLN A 46 -5.87 3.35 20.67
N ARG A 47 -6.10 2.44 21.61
CA ARG A 47 -6.66 2.82 22.92
C ARG A 47 -5.68 3.65 23.72
N GLN A 48 -4.40 3.36 23.63
CA GLN A 48 -3.37 4.14 24.31
C GLN A 48 -3.32 5.56 23.78
N PHE A 49 -3.39 5.72 22.45
CA PHE A 49 -3.40 7.03 21.84
C PHE A 49 -4.60 7.85 22.31
N ARG A 50 -5.79 7.26 22.32
CA ARG A 50 -6.99 7.92 22.77
C ARG A 50 -6.89 8.33 24.24
N ARG A 51 -6.34 7.48 25.07
CA ARG A 51 -6.17 7.77 26.49
C ARG A 51 -5.24 8.96 26.71
N VAL A 52 -4.14 9.02 25.96
CA VAL A 52 -3.18 10.12 26.08
C VAL A 52 -3.75 11.43 25.60
N THR A 53 -4.57 11.40 24.54
CA THR A 53 -5.15 12.61 24.00
C THR A 53 -6.36 13.13 24.79
N SER A 54 -6.93 12.28 25.64
CA SER A 54 -8.08 12.65 26.44
C SER A 54 -7.66 13.56 27.58
N GLY A 55 -8.25 14.72 27.65
CA GLY A 55 -8.00 15.66 28.75
C GLY A 55 -6.82 16.61 28.55
N TYR A 56 -6.01 16.39 27.52
CA TYR A 56 -4.91 17.30 27.21
C TYR A 56 -5.26 18.15 26.02
N ARG A 57 -5.55 19.42 26.28
CA ARG A 57 -5.88 20.36 25.22
C ARG A 57 -4.65 20.62 24.36
N GLY A 58 -4.82 20.57 23.04
CA GLY A 58 -3.73 20.77 22.11
C GLY A 58 -2.93 19.52 21.79
N TYR A 59 -3.29 18.39 22.37
CA TYR A 59 -2.66 17.12 22.05
C TYR A 59 -3.67 16.22 21.32
N PRO A 60 -3.30 15.53 20.23
CA PRO A 60 -1.97 15.52 19.65
C PRO A 60 -1.66 16.85 18.94
N ARG A 61 -0.41 17.03 18.58
CA ARG A 61 0.00 18.23 17.87
C ARG A 61 -0.80 18.38 16.60
N PRO A 62 -1.06 19.62 16.16
CA PRO A 62 -1.79 19.83 14.91
C PRO A 62 -1.07 19.14 13.76
N LEU A 63 -1.84 18.40 12.98
CA LEU A 63 -1.31 17.73 11.80
C LEU A 63 -1.15 18.74 10.68
N PRO A 64 -0.13 18.56 9.82
CA PRO A 64 -0.01 19.43 8.67
C PRO A 64 -1.22 19.26 7.77
N SER A 65 -1.62 20.36 7.14
CA SER A 65 -2.74 20.29 6.20
C SER A 65 -2.25 19.62 4.92
N GLY A 66 -2.92 18.53 4.55
CA GLY A 66 -2.58 17.79 3.36
C GLY A 66 -1.55 16.70 3.61
N ASN A 67 -1.27 15.94 2.57
CA ASN A 67 -0.36 14.83 2.60
C ASN A 67 0.85 15.10 1.70
N LYS A 68 1.83 14.22 1.77
CA LYS A 68 2.97 14.31 0.85
C LYS A 68 2.48 14.16 -0.59
N PRO A 69 3.10 14.89 -1.54
CA PRO A 69 2.69 14.77 -2.94
C PRO A 69 2.99 13.40 -3.54
N VAL A 70 4.03 12.72 -3.06
CA VAL A 70 4.35 11.36 -3.48
C VAL A 70 4.34 10.45 -2.27
N LYS A 71 3.70 9.31 -2.41
CA LYS A 71 3.58 8.35 -1.32
C LYS A 71 4.09 6.99 -1.76
N LYS A 72 4.61 6.25 -0.78
CA LYS A 72 5.07 4.88 -1.03
C LYS A 72 3.85 3.97 -1.17
N LEU A 73 3.82 3.21 -2.25
CA LEU A 73 2.69 2.35 -2.53
C LEU A 73 2.78 1.03 -1.77
N ASP A 74 1.63 0.52 -1.37
CA ASP A 74 1.53 -0.80 -0.78
C ASP A 74 0.96 -1.74 -1.85
N LEU A 75 1.81 -2.16 -2.77
CA LEU A 75 1.42 -3.04 -3.85
C LEU A 75 1.50 -4.49 -3.41
N ARG A 76 0.46 -5.24 -3.71
CA ARG A 76 0.39 -6.66 -3.38
C ARG A 76 0.24 -7.48 -4.64
N TYR A 77 0.92 -8.60 -4.66
CA TYR A 77 0.94 -9.52 -5.79
C TYR A 77 0.24 -10.80 -5.39
N LYS A 78 -0.93 -11.03 -5.94
CA LYS A 78 -1.73 -12.21 -5.62
C LYS A 78 -1.56 -13.26 -6.70
N CYS A 79 -1.03 -14.43 -6.32
CA CYS A 79 -0.84 -15.54 -7.24
C CYS A 79 -2.20 -16.08 -7.68
N LYS A 80 -2.38 -16.27 -8.98
CA LYS A 80 -3.63 -16.80 -9.51
C LYS A 80 -3.77 -18.30 -9.29
N GLU A 81 -2.67 -19.00 -9.05
CA GLU A 81 -2.71 -20.45 -8.87
C GLU A 81 -2.97 -20.86 -7.44
N CYS A 82 -2.25 -20.29 -6.49
CA CYS A 82 -2.40 -20.65 -5.09
C CYS A 82 -3.17 -19.63 -4.26
N GLY A 83 -3.42 -18.46 -4.82
CA GLY A 83 -4.16 -17.43 -4.10
C GLY A 83 -3.38 -16.68 -3.04
N LYS A 84 -2.11 -16.99 -2.87
CA LYS A 84 -1.29 -16.31 -1.87
C LYS A 84 -0.88 -14.93 -2.36
N SER A 85 -1.03 -13.94 -1.47
CA SER A 85 -0.58 -12.58 -1.76
C SER A 85 0.73 -12.30 -1.05
N HIS A 86 1.64 -11.63 -1.73
CA HIS A 86 2.91 -11.22 -1.12
C HIS A 86 3.28 -9.84 -1.63
N ILE A 87 4.23 -9.22 -0.95
CA ILE A 87 4.68 -7.88 -1.30
C ILE A 87 6.09 -7.94 -1.85
N LYS A 88 6.43 -6.95 -2.65
CA LYS A 88 7.78 -6.76 -3.17
C LYS A 88 8.21 -5.33 -2.92
N LYS A 89 9.45 -5.03 -3.25
CA LYS A 89 9.97 -3.68 -3.09
C LYS A 89 9.05 -2.67 -3.77
N SER A 90 8.63 -1.66 -3.03
CA SER A 90 7.73 -0.64 -3.53
C SER A 90 8.49 0.62 -3.90
N PHE A 91 7.79 1.55 -4.50
CA PHE A 91 8.34 2.83 -4.91
C PHE A 91 7.34 3.94 -4.60
N ARG A 92 7.79 5.17 -4.68
CA ARG A 92 6.94 6.33 -4.39
C ARG A 92 6.36 6.90 -5.66
N THR A 93 5.07 7.27 -5.58
CA THR A 93 4.42 7.95 -6.69
C THR A 93 3.25 8.75 -6.16
N GLY A 94 2.91 9.82 -6.87
CA GLY A 94 1.75 10.62 -6.50
C GLY A 94 0.45 9.97 -6.91
N LYS A 95 0.43 9.32 -8.07
CA LYS A 95 -0.80 8.74 -8.59
C LYS A 95 -0.51 7.47 -9.38
N PRO A 96 -0.81 6.31 -8.81
CA PRO A 96 -0.64 5.06 -9.55
C PRO A 96 -1.82 4.86 -10.50
N GLU A 97 -1.54 4.30 -11.66
CA GLU A 97 -2.54 3.97 -12.64
C GLU A 97 -2.36 2.51 -13.05
N PHE A 98 -3.37 1.69 -12.80
CA PHE A 98 -3.32 0.28 -13.14
C PHE A 98 -3.87 0.10 -14.55
N VAL A 99 -3.05 -0.45 -15.41
CA VAL A 99 -3.42 -0.63 -16.82
C VAL A 99 -3.42 -2.10 -17.18
N ALA A 100 -4.33 -2.47 -18.06
CA ALA A 100 -4.36 -3.82 -18.60
C ALA A 100 -3.14 -4.00 -19.49
N LYS A 101 -2.57 -5.19 -19.43
CA LYS A 101 -1.38 -5.49 -20.19
C LYS A 101 -1.74 -5.70 -21.66
#